data_ef2f07d89b515a5f58217bef37c06975
#
_entry.id   ef2f07d89b515a5f58217bef37c06975
#
_cell.length_a   1.000
_cell.length_b   1.000
_cell.length_c   1.000
_cell.angle_alpha   90.00
_cell.angle_beta   90.00
_cell.angle_gamma   90.00
#
_symmetry.space_group_name_H-M   'P 1'
#
loop_
_entity.id
_entity.type
_entity.pdbx_description
1 polymer ?
#
loop_
_entity_poly.entity_id
_entity_poly.type
_entity_poly.pdbx_seq_one_letter_code
_entity_poly.pdbx_strand_id
1 'polypeptide(L)'
;MTTTHTPRRLLLPEAPSDDFDFHTHNLMAPPGKALVCLPPEVLLHPETFAARKGVMYSVGLHPWQTDTPLLARQLLDRLPAWLAHPQVVAVGECGLDALRGADLKVQTEYLTEQLAWAEKYGLPVVLHVVRAFDRVLQLRKLLCPHTPWTVHGFRGKPALAQQLLRAGFDLSFGKRYNPEAYALTPPEHRRHETDDAADADARFEAFGK
;
A
#
# COMPACT_ATOMS: atom_id res chain seq x y z
N MET A 1 2.00 -40.35 3.50
CA MET A 1 1.54 -39.24 2.64
C MET A 1 1.35 -38.03 3.51
N THR A 2 2.34 -37.19 3.59
CA THR A 2 2.27 -35.90 4.35
C THR A 2 1.49 -34.89 3.50
N THR A 3 0.25 -34.64 3.85
CA THR A 3 -0.53 -33.53 3.28
C THR A 3 0.18 -32.23 3.64
N THR A 4 0.93 -31.68 2.71
CA THR A 4 1.46 -30.32 2.82
C THR A 4 0.26 -29.36 2.81
N HIS A 5 -0.18 -28.98 3.99
CA HIS A 5 -1.23 -27.96 4.15
C HIS A 5 -0.59 -26.63 3.74
N THR A 6 -0.86 -26.15 2.53
CA THR A 6 -0.49 -24.79 2.14
C THR A 6 -1.20 -23.84 3.11
N PRO A 7 -0.49 -23.02 3.86
CA PRO A 7 -1.12 -22.12 4.81
C PRO A 7 -2.06 -21.17 4.06
N ARG A 8 -3.30 -21.05 4.56
CA ARG A 8 -4.29 -20.13 3.98
C ARG A 8 -3.77 -18.70 4.09
N ARG A 9 -3.84 -17.95 2.99
CA ARG A 9 -3.47 -16.52 2.99
C ARG A 9 -4.33 -15.76 3.99
N LEU A 10 -3.71 -14.87 4.76
CA LEU A 10 -4.45 -13.86 5.54
C LEU A 10 -5.18 -12.92 4.57
N LEU A 11 -6.26 -12.33 5.02
CA LEU A 11 -7.04 -11.36 4.23
C LEU A 11 -7.10 -10.05 5.00
N LEU A 12 -7.04 -8.95 4.26
CA LEU A 12 -7.37 -7.64 4.83
C LEU A 12 -8.84 -7.63 5.28
N PRO A 13 -9.19 -6.81 6.28
CA PRO A 13 -10.58 -6.59 6.65
C PRO A 13 -11.39 -6.15 5.42
N GLU A 14 -12.53 -6.80 5.17
CA GLU A 14 -13.41 -6.48 4.03
C GLU A 14 -14.00 -5.07 4.16
N ALA A 15 -14.37 -4.69 5.39
CA ALA A 15 -14.83 -3.36 5.70
C ALA A 15 -13.73 -2.55 6.41
N PRO A 16 -13.63 -1.23 6.13
CA PRO A 16 -12.79 -0.35 6.92
C PRO A 16 -13.17 -0.43 8.39
N SER A 17 -12.16 -0.44 9.24
CA SER A 17 -12.33 -0.43 10.69
C SER A 17 -11.42 0.64 11.27
N ASP A 18 -11.95 1.45 12.18
CA ASP A 18 -11.17 2.46 12.90
C ASP A 18 -10.06 1.82 13.76
N ASP A 19 -10.21 0.52 14.07
CA ASP A 19 -9.24 -0.28 14.82
C ASP A 19 -8.14 -0.91 13.95
N PHE A 20 -8.17 -0.72 12.64
CA PHE A 20 -7.20 -1.30 11.71
C PHE A 20 -6.34 -0.23 11.06
N ASP A 21 -5.05 -0.27 11.31
CA ASP A 21 -4.04 0.58 10.69
C ASP A 21 -3.75 0.09 9.27
N PHE A 22 -4.28 0.78 8.28
CA PHE A 22 -4.21 0.32 6.88
C PHE A 22 -2.81 0.43 6.28
N HIS A 23 -1.94 1.27 6.83
CA HIS A 23 -0.55 1.42 6.38
C HIS A 23 0.34 1.92 7.48
N THR A 24 1.36 1.12 7.83
CA THR A 24 2.36 1.51 8.83
C THR A 24 3.71 0.88 8.54
N HIS A 25 4.78 1.60 8.89
CA HIS A 25 6.17 1.09 8.91
C HIS A 25 6.57 0.51 10.27
N ASN A 26 5.64 0.46 11.24
CA ASN A 26 5.90 -0.13 12.55
C ASN A 26 5.94 -1.67 12.47
N LEU A 27 7.14 -2.24 12.35
CA LEU A 27 7.36 -3.69 12.34
C LEU A 27 6.87 -4.41 13.60
N MET A 28 6.62 -3.67 14.69
CA MET A 28 6.13 -4.20 15.97
C MET A 28 4.62 -4.08 16.13
N ALA A 29 3.89 -3.63 15.10
CA ALA A 29 2.43 -3.53 15.15
C ALA A 29 1.78 -4.83 15.65
N PRO A 30 0.70 -4.76 16.46
CA PRO A 30 0.04 -5.96 17.00
C PRO A 30 -0.56 -6.83 15.89
N PRO A 31 -0.57 -8.17 16.05
CA PRO A 31 -1.18 -9.09 15.11
C PRO A 31 -2.67 -8.74 14.84
N GLY A 32 -3.08 -8.77 13.57
CA GLY A 32 -4.44 -8.49 13.15
C GLY A 32 -4.89 -7.02 13.24
N LYS A 33 -3.98 -6.10 13.61
CA LYS A 33 -4.31 -4.69 13.81
C LYS A 33 -3.73 -3.75 12.77
N ALA A 34 -2.82 -4.22 11.91
CA ALA A 34 -2.17 -3.36 10.92
C ALA A 34 -1.76 -4.12 9.66
N LEU A 35 -1.67 -3.37 8.56
CA LEU A 35 -0.94 -3.75 7.38
C LEU A 35 0.45 -3.11 7.45
N VAL A 36 1.47 -3.94 7.67
CA VAL A 36 2.85 -3.51 7.88
C VAL A 36 3.60 -3.49 6.56
N CYS A 37 4.08 -2.34 6.13
CA CYS A 37 4.93 -2.21 4.95
C CYS A 37 6.35 -2.68 5.27
N LEU A 38 6.83 -3.70 4.54
CA LEU A 38 8.20 -4.20 4.73
C LEU A 38 9.23 -3.27 4.08
N PRO A 39 10.28 -2.91 4.80
CA PRO A 39 11.32 -2.03 4.27
C PRO A 39 12.20 -2.76 3.24
N PRO A 40 12.87 -2.01 2.33
CA PRO A 40 13.69 -2.59 1.26
C PRO A 40 14.81 -3.49 1.76
N GLU A 41 15.38 -3.23 2.92
CA GLU A 41 16.43 -4.04 3.53
C GLU A 41 15.93 -5.46 3.81
N VAL A 42 14.69 -5.60 4.29
CA VAL A 42 14.06 -6.91 4.50
C VAL A 42 13.75 -7.58 3.16
N LEU A 43 13.26 -6.82 2.18
CA LEU A 43 12.92 -7.37 0.86
C LEU A 43 14.15 -7.93 0.13
N LEU A 44 15.32 -7.32 0.32
CA LEU A 44 16.59 -7.78 -0.26
C LEU A 44 17.16 -9.00 0.46
N HIS A 45 16.84 -9.18 1.74
CA HIS A 45 17.40 -10.21 2.61
C HIS A 45 16.31 -11.08 3.24
N PRO A 46 15.53 -11.83 2.43
CA PRO A 46 14.41 -12.64 2.94
C PRO A 46 14.83 -13.69 3.97
N GLU A 47 16.10 -14.09 3.98
CA GLU A 47 16.69 -15.01 4.97
C GLU A 47 16.75 -14.43 6.39
N THR A 48 16.69 -13.10 6.51
CA THR A 48 16.68 -12.40 7.81
C THR A 48 15.27 -12.17 8.35
N PHE A 49 14.24 -12.43 7.52
CA PHE A 49 12.87 -12.13 7.86
C PHE A 49 12.19 -13.31 8.57
N ALA A 50 11.72 -13.04 9.78
CA ALA A 50 10.85 -13.95 10.52
C ALA A 50 9.45 -13.38 10.62
N ALA A 51 8.53 -13.88 9.80
CA ALA A 51 7.14 -13.43 9.81
C ALA A 51 6.50 -13.66 11.19
N ARG A 52 5.97 -12.61 11.80
CA ARG A 52 5.28 -12.69 13.08
C ARG A 52 3.87 -13.25 12.86
N LYS A 53 3.48 -14.26 13.63
CA LYS A 53 2.17 -14.93 13.50
C LYS A 53 1.02 -13.92 13.56
N GLY A 54 0.15 -13.94 12.55
CA GLY A 54 -1.05 -13.09 12.48
C GLY A 54 -0.79 -11.63 12.05
N VAL A 55 0.44 -11.25 11.73
CA VAL A 55 0.75 -9.93 11.14
C VAL A 55 0.57 -9.99 9.63
N MET A 56 -0.06 -8.97 9.07
CA MET A 56 -0.25 -8.78 7.64
C MET A 56 0.82 -7.83 7.08
N TYR A 57 1.36 -8.16 5.91
CA TYR A 57 2.44 -7.40 5.29
C TYR A 57 2.05 -6.92 3.90
N SER A 58 2.56 -5.75 3.53
CA SER A 58 2.66 -5.29 2.16
C SER A 58 4.11 -5.24 1.70
N VAL A 59 4.33 -5.48 0.41
CA VAL A 59 5.66 -5.47 -0.22
C VAL A 59 5.59 -4.75 -1.56
N GLY A 60 6.58 -3.89 -1.83
CA GLY A 60 6.63 -3.13 -3.07
C GLY A 60 7.95 -2.41 -3.27
N LEU A 61 8.15 -1.90 -4.48
CA LEU A 61 9.20 -0.96 -4.79
C LEU A 61 8.63 0.46 -4.65
N HIS A 62 9.06 1.17 -3.61
CA HIS A 62 8.69 2.55 -3.39
C HIS A 62 9.32 3.47 -4.46
N PRO A 63 8.65 4.54 -4.93
CA PRO A 63 9.18 5.42 -5.97
C PRO A 63 10.53 6.06 -5.62
N TRP A 64 10.85 6.26 -4.34
CA TRP A 64 12.13 6.83 -3.93
C TRP A 64 13.34 5.93 -4.19
N GLN A 65 13.15 4.62 -4.35
CA GLN A 65 14.24 3.68 -4.65
C GLN A 65 14.51 3.54 -6.15
N THR A 66 13.72 4.22 -6.97
CA THR A 66 13.80 4.09 -8.43
C THR A 66 14.94 4.87 -9.07
N ASP A 67 15.58 5.80 -8.35
CA ASP A 67 16.76 6.56 -8.78
C ASP A 67 18.04 5.71 -8.80
N THR A 68 18.00 4.54 -8.17
CA THR A 68 19.08 3.55 -8.17
C THR A 68 18.62 2.31 -8.96
N PRO A 69 18.84 2.26 -10.30
CA PRO A 69 18.25 1.23 -11.17
C PRO A 69 18.59 -0.20 -10.77
N LEU A 70 19.83 -0.43 -10.29
CA LEU A 70 20.23 -1.75 -9.81
C LEU A 70 19.44 -2.19 -8.60
N LEU A 71 19.26 -1.30 -7.62
CA LEU A 71 18.45 -1.56 -6.42
C LEU A 71 16.99 -1.81 -6.80
N ALA A 72 16.42 -0.94 -7.64
CA ALA A 72 15.05 -1.07 -8.11
C ALA A 72 14.82 -2.44 -8.77
N ARG A 73 15.73 -2.87 -9.67
CA ARG A 73 15.61 -4.16 -10.33
C ARG A 73 15.73 -5.33 -9.34
N GLN A 74 16.69 -5.26 -8.42
CA GLN A 74 16.85 -6.28 -7.38
C GLN A 74 15.60 -6.44 -6.52
N LEU A 75 14.96 -5.35 -6.13
CA LEU A 75 13.71 -5.37 -5.36
C LEU A 75 12.58 -6.00 -6.17
N LEU A 76 12.37 -5.55 -7.41
CA LEU A 76 11.31 -6.08 -8.28
C LEU A 76 11.47 -7.57 -8.56
N ASP A 77 12.69 -8.05 -8.82
CA ASP A 77 12.97 -9.47 -9.09
C ASP A 77 12.61 -10.37 -7.89
N ARG A 78 12.60 -9.83 -6.68
CA ARG A 78 12.23 -10.56 -5.46
C ARG A 78 10.74 -10.53 -5.13
N LEU A 79 9.98 -9.55 -5.67
CA LEU A 79 8.56 -9.42 -5.33
C LEU A 79 7.74 -10.69 -5.58
N PRO A 80 7.89 -11.44 -6.69
CA PRO A 80 7.09 -12.65 -6.89
C PRO A 80 7.23 -13.68 -5.77
N ALA A 81 8.43 -13.84 -5.21
CA ALA A 81 8.66 -14.74 -4.09
C ALA A 81 7.97 -14.25 -2.80
N TRP A 82 8.04 -12.95 -2.54
CA TRP A 82 7.33 -12.33 -1.42
C TRP A 82 5.82 -12.43 -1.56
N LEU A 83 5.28 -12.16 -2.75
CA LEU A 83 3.84 -12.21 -3.02
C LEU A 83 3.25 -13.62 -2.90
N ALA A 84 4.08 -14.67 -2.94
CA ALA A 84 3.67 -16.03 -2.65
C ALA A 84 3.53 -16.30 -1.13
N HIS A 85 4.10 -15.47 -0.26
CA HIS A 85 4.03 -15.67 1.19
C HIS A 85 2.60 -15.43 1.72
N PRO A 86 2.03 -16.31 2.58
CA PRO A 86 0.62 -16.25 2.99
C PRO A 86 0.25 -15.03 3.85
N GLN A 87 1.22 -14.38 4.46
CA GLN A 87 1.02 -13.15 5.25
C GLN A 87 1.27 -11.87 4.45
N VAL A 88 1.74 -11.97 3.20
CA VAL A 88 1.79 -10.83 2.28
C VAL A 88 0.44 -10.70 1.60
N VAL A 89 -0.29 -9.64 1.93
CA VAL A 89 -1.70 -9.48 1.58
C VAL A 89 -1.97 -8.24 0.71
N ALA A 90 -0.95 -7.47 0.39
CA ALA A 90 -1.04 -6.31 -0.50
C ALA A 90 0.28 -6.09 -1.25
N VAL A 91 0.19 -5.47 -2.43
CA VAL A 91 1.33 -4.89 -3.15
C VAL A 91 1.46 -3.43 -2.71
N GLY A 92 2.63 -3.06 -2.25
CA GLY A 92 2.90 -1.69 -1.78
C GLY A 92 3.83 -1.68 -0.55
N GLU A 93 4.33 -0.56 -0.25
CA GLU A 93 4.09 0.73 -0.85
C GLU A 93 4.76 0.82 -2.22
N CYS A 94 4.00 1.23 -3.24
CA CYS A 94 4.49 1.49 -4.59
C CYS A 94 3.79 2.74 -5.13
N GLY A 95 4.22 3.30 -6.25
CA GLY A 95 3.52 4.48 -6.75
C GLY A 95 4.36 5.44 -7.55
N LEU A 96 3.96 6.72 -7.51
CA LEU A 96 4.58 7.81 -8.27
C LEU A 96 4.83 9.03 -7.39
N ASP A 97 6.05 9.52 -7.39
CA ASP A 97 6.45 10.76 -6.72
C ASP A 97 7.15 11.70 -7.70
N ALA A 98 6.50 12.82 -8.07
CA ALA A 98 7.09 13.80 -8.98
C ALA A 98 8.21 14.65 -8.36
N LEU A 99 8.50 14.47 -7.07
CA LEU A 99 9.52 15.24 -6.34
C LEU A 99 10.76 14.42 -6.01
N ARG A 100 10.65 13.06 -6.04
CA ARG A 100 11.72 12.14 -5.62
C ARG A 100 11.74 10.88 -6.48
N GLY A 101 12.89 10.20 -6.47
CA GLY A 101 13.13 9.01 -7.28
C GLY A 101 13.53 9.37 -8.71
N ALA A 102 13.49 8.40 -9.60
CA ALA A 102 13.73 8.60 -11.03
C ALA A 102 12.63 9.48 -11.66
N ASP A 103 12.77 9.81 -12.95
CA ASP A 103 11.70 10.50 -13.64
C ASP A 103 10.38 9.69 -13.66
N LEU A 104 9.25 10.41 -13.83
CA LEU A 104 7.92 9.78 -13.78
C LEU A 104 7.70 8.70 -14.86
N LYS A 105 8.46 8.72 -15.96
CA LYS A 105 8.34 7.67 -16.98
C LYS A 105 8.91 6.36 -16.44
N VAL A 106 10.11 6.40 -15.87
CA VAL A 106 10.75 5.23 -15.25
C VAL A 106 9.93 4.71 -14.07
N GLN A 107 9.48 5.61 -13.18
CA GLN A 107 8.60 5.21 -12.08
C GLN A 107 7.32 4.54 -12.59
N THR A 108 6.72 5.05 -13.68
CA THR A 108 5.51 4.46 -14.28
C THR A 108 5.75 3.05 -14.81
N GLU A 109 6.92 2.80 -15.42
CA GLU A 109 7.30 1.46 -15.89
C GLU A 109 7.37 0.48 -14.72
N TYR A 110 8.08 0.84 -13.65
CA TYR A 110 8.18 0.03 -12.43
C TYR A 110 6.84 -0.15 -11.71
N LEU A 111 6.01 0.89 -11.65
CA LEU A 111 4.67 0.79 -11.07
C LEU A 111 3.80 -0.18 -11.89
N THR A 112 3.83 -0.09 -13.22
CA THR A 112 3.04 -0.95 -14.10
C THR A 112 3.39 -2.43 -13.91
N GLU A 113 4.67 -2.76 -13.72
CA GLU A 113 5.09 -4.14 -13.41
C GLU A 113 4.51 -4.63 -12.09
N GLN A 114 4.51 -3.79 -11.06
CA GLN A 114 3.95 -4.13 -9.74
C GLN A 114 2.41 -4.28 -9.79
N LEU A 115 1.74 -3.43 -10.55
CA LEU A 115 0.29 -3.52 -10.77
C LEU A 115 -0.09 -4.83 -11.49
N ALA A 116 0.72 -5.27 -12.46
CA ALA A 116 0.52 -6.57 -13.11
C ALA A 116 0.67 -7.74 -12.12
N TRP A 117 1.64 -7.66 -11.19
CA TRP A 117 1.76 -8.64 -10.11
C TRP A 117 0.56 -8.60 -9.16
N ALA A 118 0.10 -7.41 -8.77
CA ALA A 118 -1.08 -7.27 -7.92
C ALA A 118 -2.30 -7.96 -8.53
N GLU A 119 -2.56 -7.70 -9.80
CA GLU A 119 -3.67 -8.32 -10.54
C GLU A 119 -3.50 -9.85 -10.64
N LYS A 120 -2.30 -10.33 -10.99
CA LYS A 120 -1.99 -11.77 -11.09
C LYS A 120 -2.23 -12.53 -9.78
N TYR A 121 -1.88 -11.92 -8.64
CA TYR A 121 -2.03 -12.55 -7.32
C TYR A 121 -3.36 -12.21 -6.64
N GLY A 122 -4.20 -11.36 -7.26
CA GLY A 122 -5.47 -10.89 -6.69
C GLY A 122 -5.29 -10.09 -5.42
N LEU A 123 -4.24 -9.24 -5.35
CA LEU A 123 -3.89 -8.48 -4.16
C LEU A 123 -4.24 -6.99 -4.33
N PRO A 124 -4.78 -6.34 -3.29
CA PRO A 124 -4.95 -4.90 -3.29
C PRO A 124 -3.62 -4.16 -3.36
N VAL A 125 -3.68 -2.90 -3.79
CA VAL A 125 -2.50 -2.05 -3.98
C VAL A 125 -2.54 -0.86 -3.02
N VAL A 126 -1.42 -0.60 -2.32
CA VAL A 126 -1.18 0.59 -1.51
C VAL A 126 -0.29 1.55 -2.29
N LEU A 127 -0.85 2.71 -2.66
CA LEU A 127 -0.23 3.67 -3.57
C LEU A 127 0.29 4.91 -2.85
N HIS A 128 1.57 5.17 -3.01
CA HIS A 128 2.20 6.45 -2.76
C HIS A 128 2.01 7.37 -3.97
N VAL A 129 1.36 8.53 -3.79
CA VAL A 129 1.14 9.45 -4.91
C VAL A 129 1.45 10.89 -4.51
N VAL A 130 2.54 11.43 -5.05
CA VAL A 130 2.94 12.82 -4.83
C VAL A 130 3.00 13.58 -6.16
N ARG A 131 2.12 14.56 -6.34
CA ARG A 131 2.01 15.42 -7.56
C ARG A 131 1.94 14.66 -8.89
N ALA A 132 1.40 13.43 -8.87
CA ALA A 132 1.28 12.56 -10.04
C ALA A 132 -0.11 11.89 -10.16
N PHE A 133 -1.14 12.51 -9.59
CA PHE A 133 -2.50 11.95 -9.55
C PHE A 133 -3.12 11.76 -10.93
N ASP A 134 -2.86 12.67 -11.86
CA ASP A 134 -3.30 12.57 -13.26
C ASP A 134 -2.76 11.30 -13.92
N ARG A 135 -1.49 10.98 -13.68
CA ARG A 135 -0.84 9.78 -14.20
C ARG A 135 -1.43 8.50 -13.60
N VAL A 136 -1.66 8.48 -12.30
CA VAL A 136 -2.26 7.33 -11.62
C VAL A 136 -3.72 7.12 -12.09
N LEU A 137 -4.49 8.18 -12.28
CA LEU A 137 -5.84 8.13 -12.84
C LEU A 137 -5.85 7.57 -14.28
N GLN A 138 -4.89 8.00 -15.11
CA GLN A 138 -4.71 7.45 -16.46
C GLN A 138 -4.40 5.96 -16.45
N LEU A 139 -3.48 5.52 -15.57
CA LEU A 139 -3.15 4.09 -15.39
C LEU A 139 -4.37 3.28 -14.96
N ARG A 140 -5.14 3.76 -13.99
CA ARG A 140 -6.36 3.10 -13.52
C ARG A 140 -7.36 2.90 -14.66
N LYS A 141 -7.58 3.96 -15.45
CA LYS A 141 -8.46 3.90 -16.62
C LYS A 141 -7.96 2.95 -17.71
N LEU A 142 -6.65 2.93 -17.96
CA LEU A 142 -6.03 2.11 -19.00
C LEU A 142 -6.04 0.62 -18.64
N LEU A 143 -5.68 0.31 -17.39
CA LEU A 143 -5.51 -1.07 -16.93
C LEU A 143 -6.83 -1.73 -16.51
N CYS A 144 -7.86 -0.94 -16.15
CA CYS A 144 -9.16 -1.44 -15.69
C CYS A 144 -9.03 -2.59 -14.67
N PRO A 145 -8.25 -2.42 -13.57
CA PRO A 145 -7.92 -3.53 -12.68
C PRO A 145 -9.13 -4.03 -11.89
N HIS A 146 -9.15 -5.31 -11.55
CA HIS A 146 -10.13 -5.91 -10.64
C HIS A 146 -9.73 -5.73 -9.17
N THR A 147 -8.42 -5.56 -8.89
CA THR A 147 -7.92 -5.38 -7.54
C THR A 147 -8.17 -3.97 -7.02
N PRO A 148 -8.50 -3.79 -5.73
CA PRO A 148 -8.64 -2.48 -5.10
C PRO A 148 -7.31 -1.71 -5.08
N TRP A 149 -7.38 -0.41 -5.34
CA TRP A 149 -6.24 0.51 -5.21
C TRP A 149 -6.56 1.57 -4.17
N THR A 150 -5.72 1.67 -3.16
CA THR A 150 -5.84 2.68 -2.10
C THR A 150 -4.71 3.69 -2.20
N VAL A 151 -5.04 4.97 -2.30
CA VAL A 151 -4.06 6.04 -2.13
C VAL A 151 -3.84 6.26 -0.65
N HIS A 152 -2.63 5.95 -0.16
CA HIS A 152 -2.28 6.18 1.23
C HIS A 152 -1.86 7.63 1.48
N GLY A 153 -1.84 8.06 2.75
CA GLY A 153 -1.42 9.39 3.15
C GLY A 153 -2.19 10.54 2.47
N PHE A 154 -3.46 10.33 2.12
CA PHE A 154 -4.21 11.30 1.32
C PHE A 154 -4.45 12.62 2.06
N ARG A 155 -3.96 13.72 1.45
CA ARG A 155 -4.07 15.09 1.98
C ARG A 155 -4.69 16.06 0.97
N GLY A 156 -5.21 15.52 -0.13
CA GLY A 156 -5.74 16.31 -1.24
C GLY A 156 -7.02 17.06 -0.89
N LYS A 157 -7.36 18.04 -1.75
CA LYS A 157 -8.62 18.80 -1.64
C LYS A 157 -9.83 17.92 -1.97
N PRO A 158 -11.05 18.31 -1.56
CA PRO A 158 -12.29 17.58 -1.83
C PRO A 158 -12.50 17.21 -3.30
N ALA A 159 -12.20 18.13 -4.22
CA ALA A 159 -12.36 17.89 -5.66
C ALA A 159 -11.49 16.72 -6.16
N LEU A 160 -10.24 16.59 -5.67
CA LEU A 160 -9.36 15.48 -6.00
C LEU A 160 -9.86 14.16 -5.37
N ALA A 161 -10.32 14.22 -4.12
CA ALA A 161 -10.92 13.05 -3.47
C ALA A 161 -12.10 12.51 -4.27
N GLN A 162 -13.04 13.38 -4.68
CA GLN A 162 -14.17 13.01 -5.52
C GLN A 162 -13.74 12.39 -6.87
N GLN A 163 -12.69 12.94 -7.48
CA GLN A 163 -12.18 12.41 -8.75
C GLN A 163 -11.62 10.99 -8.59
N LEU A 164 -10.83 10.76 -7.53
CA LEU A 164 -10.27 9.45 -7.21
C LEU A 164 -11.37 8.43 -6.88
N LEU A 165 -12.33 8.80 -6.03
CA LEU A 165 -13.46 7.94 -5.67
C LEU A 165 -14.29 7.53 -6.89
N ARG A 166 -14.61 8.47 -7.80
CA ARG A 166 -15.30 8.15 -9.07
C ARG A 166 -14.50 7.21 -9.96
N ALA A 167 -13.18 7.24 -9.87
CA ALA A 167 -12.28 6.32 -10.59
C ALA A 167 -12.10 4.97 -9.87
N GLY A 168 -12.76 4.75 -8.73
CA GLY A 168 -12.75 3.49 -7.98
C GLY A 168 -11.53 3.30 -7.09
N PHE A 169 -10.94 4.39 -6.60
CA PHE A 169 -9.90 4.33 -5.57
C PHE A 169 -10.51 4.37 -4.17
N ASP A 170 -9.86 3.70 -3.23
CA ASP A 170 -9.99 3.96 -1.81
C ASP A 170 -8.99 5.04 -1.37
N LEU A 171 -9.29 5.73 -0.27
CA LEU A 171 -8.42 6.76 0.31
C LEU A 171 -8.07 6.41 1.75
N SER A 172 -6.78 6.44 2.07
CA SER A 172 -6.31 6.25 3.44
C SER A 172 -5.82 7.57 4.02
N PHE A 173 -6.24 7.83 5.25
CA PHE A 173 -6.07 9.11 5.93
C PHE A 173 -5.20 8.93 7.18
N GLY A 174 -4.05 9.60 7.18
CA GLY A 174 -3.19 9.73 8.34
C GLY A 174 -3.47 11.03 9.10
N LYS A 175 -2.62 11.36 10.07
CA LYS A 175 -2.74 12.51 10.98
C LYS A 175 -2.95 13.89 10.30
N ARG A 176 -2.43 14.09 9.08
CA ARG A 176 -2.47 15.38 8.36
C ARG A 176 -3.46 15.34 7.20
N TYR A 177 -4.67 14.89 7.44
CA TYR A 177 -5.70 14.81 6.40
C TYR A 177 -6.43 16.14 6.18
N ASN A 178 -7.14 16.25 5.05
CA ASN A 178 -8.07 17.34 4.79
C ASN A 178 -9.47 16.95 5.33
N PRO A 179 -10.03 17.69 6.33
CA PRO A 179 -11.30 17.33 6.96
C PRO A 179 -12.49 17.26 6.00
N GLU A 180 -12.55 18.15 5.01
CA GLU A 180 -13.63 18.15 4.02
C GLU A 180 -13.51 16.94 3.07
N ALA A 181 -12.29 16.60 2.65
CA ALA A 181 -12.05 15.40 1.83
C ALA A 181 -12.37 14.12 2.61
N TYR A 182 -12.03 14.08 3.89
CA TYR A 182 -12.38 12.98 4.79
C TYR A 182 -13.89 12.84 4.92
N ALA A 183 -14.59 13.92 5.24
CA ALA A 183 -16.05 13.91 5.45
C ALA A 183 -16.83 13.46 4.21
N LEU A 184 -16.37 13.83 3.00
CA LEU A 184 -17.03 13.44 1.76
C LEU A 184 -16.71 12.00 1.29
N THR A 185 -15.66 11.38 1.84
CA THR A 185 -15.27 10.01 1.48
C THR A 185 -16.23 9.03 2.15
N PRO A 186 -16.96 8.18 1.39
CA PRO A 186 -17.84 7.18 1.97
C PRO A 186 -17.08 6.22 2.91
N PRO A 187 -17.70 5.76 4.01
CA PRO A 187 -17.02 4.88 4.98
C PRO A 187 -16.40 3.64 4.35
N GLU A 188 -17.06 3.02 3.36
CA GLU A 188 -16.59 1.83 2.64
C GLU A 188 -15.31 2.05 1.82
N HIS A 189 -15.03 3.30 1.44
CA HIS A 189 -13.83 3.72 0.69
C HIS A 189 -12.80 4.45 1.54
N ARG A 190 -13.02 4.53 2.85
CA ARG A 190 -12.19 5.28 3.78
C ARG A 190 -11.36 4.36 4.66
N ARG A 191 -10.05 4.55 4.67
CA ARG A 191 -9.10 3.83 5.52
C ARG A 191 -8.40 4.80 6.46
N HIS A 192 -7.87 4.27 7.58
CA HIS A 192 -7.07 5.03 8.54
C HIS A 192 -5.67 4.45 8.60
N GLU A 193 -4.68 5.29 8.82
CA GLU A 193 -3.28 4.87 8.87
C GLU A 193 -2.45 5.72 9.82
N THR A 194 -1.34 5.16 10.28
CA THR A 194 -0.33 5.92 11.05
C THR A 194 0.86 6.33 10.18
N ASP A 195 1.16 5.59 9.10
CA ASP A 195 2.29 5.78 8.19
C ASP A 195 3.64 5.56 8.91
N ASP A 196 4.02 6.44 9.83
CA ASP A 196 5.26 6.36 10.60
C ASP A 196 5.14 5.48 11.86
N ALA A 197 6.23 4.78 12.20
CA ALA A 197 6.35 4.02 13.44
C ALA A 197 6.17 4.88 14.71
N ALA A 198 6.58 6.16 14.64
CA ALA A 198 6.45 7.11 15.74
C ALA A 198 5.00 7.55 16.00
N ASP A 199 4.10 7.44 15.02
CA ASP A 199 2.70 7.83 15.14
C ASP A 199 1.78 6.65 15.57
N ALA A 200 2.34 5.46 15.81
CA ALA A 200 1.57 4.27 16.14
C ALA A 200 0.70 4.40 17.41
N ASP A 201 1.14 5.19 18.39
CA ASP A 201 0.41 5.41 19.64
C ASP A 201 -0.64 6.55 19.55
N ALA A 202 -0.51 7.44 18.55
CA ALA A 202 -1.44 8.56 18.33
C ALA A 202 -2.63 8.20 17.42
N ARG A 203 -2.78 6.95 17.09
CA ARG A 203 -3.60 6.35 16.04
C ARG A 203 -5.07 6.77 16.04
N PHE A 204 -5.69 6.89 17.19
CA PHE A 204 -7.14 7.01 17.33
C PHE A 204 -7.64 8.30 18.01
N GLU A 205 -6.76 9.13 18.54
CA GLU A 205 -7.17 10.40 19.14
C GLU A 205 -7.66 11.43 18.12
N ALA A 206 -7.21 11.33 16.87
CA ALA A 206 -7.55 12.30 15.82
C ALA A 206 -8.93 12.07 15.16
N PHE A 207 -9.45 10.84 15.19
CA PHE A 207 -10.69 10.46 14.50
C PHE A 207 -11.91 10.36 15.43
N GLY A 208 -11.72 10.55 16.74
CA GLY A 208 -12.73 10.36 17.78
C GLY A 208 -13.40 11.63 18.31
N LYS A 209 -13.45 12.73 17.52
CA LYS A 209 -14.21 13.95 17.92
C LYS A 209 -15.09 14.45 16.80
#